data_9624d4a4c52c5e704fcf1d4d06cfa71f
#
_entry.id   9624d4a4c52c5e704fcf1d4d06cfa71f
#
_cell.length_a   1.000
_cell.length_b   1.000
_cell.length_c   1.000
_cell.angle_alpha   90.00
_cell.angle_beta   90.00
_cell.angle_gamma   90.00
#
_symmetry.space_group_name_H-M   'P 1'
#
loop_
_entity.id
_entity.type
_entity.pdbx_description
1 polymer ?
#
loop_
_entity_poly.entity_id
_entity_poly.type
_entity_poly.pdbx_seq_one_letter_code
_entity_poly.pdbx_strand_id
1 'polypeptide(L)'
;MKEAIFDPQKSGARMSIVCFVSGSGTNYAQIAARNPNHEYFVFTNRPGCGAVDLAGKNRHRVIELSHEPYLKGLRERYGAGNIPRNCPERVQYEQDATRLIEDTIGKKPDLICLAGYDLWTTDWMVGEYYPRMLNVHPGDTIKGYVGLHWIPSAQAILAGDEGLKSTLFIVDE
;
A
#
# COMPACT_ATOMS: atom_id res chain seq x y z
N MET A 1 -10.80 -7.85 -24.55
CA MET A 1 -9.59 -7.00 -24.64
C MET A 1 -9.16 -6.67 -23.21
N LYS A 2 -7.88 -6.83 -22.86
CA LYS A 2 -7.39 -6.37 -21.56
C LYS A 2 -7.31 -4.85 -21.62
N GLU A 3 -8.08 -4.17 -20.82
CA GLU A 3 -8.03 -2.72 -20.71
C GLU A 3 -6.74 -2.31 -19.97
N ALA A 4 -6.01 -1.35 -20.51
CA ALA A 4 -4.81 -0.84 -19.86
C ALA A 4 -5.22 0.04 -18.65
N ILE A 5 -4.63 -0.23 -17.49
CA ILE A 5 -4.85 0.59 -16.28
C ILE A 5 -4.41 2.05 -16.51
N PHE A 6 -3.40 2.24 -17.34
CA PHE A 6 -2.85 3.54 -17.72
C PHE A 6 -2.48 3.53 -19.19
N ASP A 7 -2.90 4.56 -19.91
CA ASP A 7 -2.53 4.79 -21.30
C ASP A 7 -1.60 6.01 -21.40
N PRO A 8 -0.29 5.81 -21.64
CA PRO A 8 0.67 6.92 -21.69
C PRO A 8 0.40 7.90 -22.84
N GLN A 9 -0.26 7.47 -23.90
CA GLN A 9 -0.63 8.36 -25.02
C GLN A 9 -1.74 9.34 -24.64
N LYS A 10 -2.70 8.89 -23.81
CA LYS A 10 -3.81 9.72 -23.31
C LYS A 10 -3.42 10.59 -22.13
N SER A 11 -2.52 10.09 -21.27
CA SER A 11 -2.21 10.69 -19.96
C SER A 11 -0.86 11.37 -19.88
N GLY A 12 -0.19 11.60 -21.02
CA GLY A 12 1.08 12.34 -21.06
C GLY A 12 2.30 11.58 -20.53
N ALA A 13 2.31 10.25 -20.64
CA ALA A 13 3.45 9.35 -20.33
C ALA A 13 3.92 9.29 -18.86
N ARG A 14 3.34 10.07 -17.94
CA ARG A 14 3.71 10.05 -16.51
C ARG A 14 2.51 9.67 -15.64
N MET A 15 2.65 8.60 -14.85
CA MET A 15 1.67 8.24 -13.82
C MET A 15 1.92 9.01 -12.53
N SER A 16 0.86 9.36 -11.82
CA SER A 16 0.91 9.68 -10.40
C SER A 16 0.75 8.39 -9.59
N ILE A 17 1.82 7.99 -8.91
CA ILE A 17 1.89 6.74 -8.15
C ILE A 17 1.96 7.07 -6.67
N VAL A 18 1.02 6.54 -5.88
CA VAL A 18 1.05 6.67 -4.43
C VAL A 18 1.52 5.36 -3.83
N CYS A 19 2.64 5.39 -3.14
CA CYS A 19 3.16 4.26 -2.40
C CYS A 19 2.70 4.33 -0.94
N PHE A 20 1.91 3.36 -0.50
CA PHE A 20 1.47 3.21 0.87
C PHE A 20 2.53 2.45 1.65
N VAL A 21 3.01 3.04 2.74
CA VAL A 21 4.11 2.50 3.54
C VAL A 21 3.82 2.68 5.04
N SER A 22 4.30 1.75 5.87
CA SER A 22 4.16 1.82 7.33
C SER A 22 5.51 1.75 8.08
N GLY A 23 6.61 1.60 7.36
CA GLY A 23 7.93 1.35 7.95
C GLY A 23 9.06 2.07 7.24
N SER A 24 10.14 1.35 6.90
CA SER A 24 11.36 1.90 6.31
C SER A 24 11.20 2.49 4.90
N GLY A 25 10.18 2.06 4.13
CA GLY A 25 9.95 2.51 2.76
C GLY A 25 10.92 1.93 1.72
N THR A 26 11.67 0.88 2.03
CA THR A 26 12.64 0.28 1.10
C THR A 26 12.00 -0.20 -0.20
N ASN A 27 10.80 -0.81 -0.12
CA ASN A 27 10.07 -1.25 -1.32
C ASN A 27 9.68 -0.06 -2.20
N TYR A 28 9.11 0.99 -1.61
CA TYR A 28 8.80 2.23 -2.32
C TYR A 28 10.04 2.79 -3.03
N ALA A 29 11.18 2.88 -2.33
CA ALA A 29 12.39 3.45 -2.91
C ALA A 29 12.90 2.64 -4.11
N GLN A 30 12.80 1.30 -4.06
CA GLN A 30 13.16 0.43 -5.17
C GLN A 30 12.21 0.58 -6.37
N ILE A 31 10.90 0.74 -6.13
CA ILE A 31 9.92 1.00 -7.18
C ILE A 31 10.26 2.33 -7.89
N ALA A 32 10.46 3.40 -7.13
CA ALA A 32 10.76 4.72 -7.67
C ALA A 32 12.10 4.76 -8.42
N ALA A 33 13.15 4.14 -7.88
CA ALA A 33 14.48 4.11 -8.50
C ALA A 33 14.48 3.36 -9.85
N ARG A 34 13.68 2.31 -10.00
CA ARG A 34 13.60 1.51 -11.23
C ARG A 34 12.68 2.11 -12.28
N ASN A 35 11.79 3.03 -11.91
CA ASN A 35 10.81 3.65 -12.79
C ASN A 35 10.81 5.19 -12.62
N PRO A 36 11.94 5.87 -12.83
CA PRO A 36 12.12 7.29 -12.47
C PRO A 36 11.26 8.28 -13.27
N ASN A 37 10.62 7.82 -14.34
CA ASN A 37 9.84 8.68 -15.24
C ASN A 37 8.41 8.97 -14.73
N HIS A 38 8.03 8.46 -13.56
CA HIS A 38 6.72 8.69 -12.95
C HIS A 38 6.79 9.70 -11.80
N GLU A 39 5.65 10.20 -11.40
CA GLU A 39 5.53 11.07 -10.23
C GLU A 39 5.15 10.24 -9.01
N TYR A 40 5.96 10.33 -7.95
CA TYR A 40 5.78 9.53 -6.75
C TYR A 40 5.33 10.37 -5.57
N PHE A 41 4.38 9.81 -4.84
CA PHE A 41 3.89 10.29 -3.55
C PHE A 41 4.03 9.15 -2.54
N VAL A 42 4.33 9.48 -1.31
CA VAL A 42 4.39 8.51 -0.21
C VAL A 42 3.27 8.80 0.75
N PHE A 43 2.36 7.86 0.91
CA PHE A 43 1.36 7.90 1.97
C PHE A 43 1.77 7.00 3.13
N THR A 44 1.66 7.49 4.36
CA THR A 44 1.92 6.66 5.55
C THR A 44 0.84 6.84 6.62
N ASN A 45 0.44 5.70 7.20
CA ASN A 45 -0.42 5.61 8.39
C ASN A 45 0.37 5.78 9.69
N ARG A 46 1.70 5.87 9.62
CA ARG A 46 2.63 6.03 10.75
C ARG A 46 3.51 7.26 10.57
N PRO A 47 3.03 8.45 10.96
CA PRO A 47 3.80 9.68 10.85
C PRO A 47 5.21 9.55 11.45
N GLY A 48 6.20 10.10 10.74
CA GLY A 48 7.60 10.04 11.16
C GLY A 48 8.28 8.68 10.97
N CYS A 49 7.66 7.70 10.29
CA CYS A 49 8.34 6.43 9.98
C CYS A 49 9.52 6.65 9.00
N GLY A 50 10.43 5.67 8.91
CA GLY A 50 11.63 5.79 8.06
C GLY A 50 11.39 6.12 6.59
N ALA A 51 10.20 5.81 6.07
CA ALA A 51 9.82 6.18 4.71
C ALA A 51 9.69 7.69 4.50
N VAL A 52 9.37 8.46 5.54
CA VAL A 52 9.28 9.94 5.49
C VAL A 52 10.64 10.54 5.15
N ASP A 53 11.69 10.14 5.89
CA ASP A 53 13.05 10.59 5.64
C ASP A 53 13.55 10.18 4.26
N LEU A 54 13.22 8.94 3.84
CA LEU A 54 13.62 8.40 2.55
C LEU A 54 12.93 9.15 1.39
N ALA A 55 11.65 9.49 1.55
CA ALA A 55 10.90 10.30 0.58
C ALA A 55 11.48 11.72 0.48
N GLY A 56 11.84 12.34 1.59
CA GLY A 56 12.49 13.63 1.63
C GLY A 56 13.83 13.65 0.87
N LYS A 57 14.67 12.62 1.05
CA LYS A 57 15.93 12.44 0.29
C LYS A 57 15.69 12.29 -1.21
N ASN A 58 14.61 11.64 -1.61
CA ASN A 58 14.21 11.44 -2.99
C ASN A 58 13.42 12.64 -3.57
N ARG A 59 13.14 13.67 -2.78
CA ARG A 59 12.31 14.83 -3.13
C ARG A 59 10.88 14.44 -3.57
N HIS A 60 10.35 13.38 -3.00
CA HIS A 60 8.96 12.96 -3.20
C HIS A 60 8.08 13.55 -2.10
N ARG A 61 6.84 13.92 -2.45
CA ARG A 61 5.88 14.47 -1.48
C ARG A 61 5.39 13.37 -0.53
N VAL A 62 5.30 13.73 0.74
CA VAL A 62 4.80 12.84 1.81
C VAL A 62 3.42 13.29 2.24
N ILE A 63 2.55 12.33 2.46
CA ILE A 63 1.19 12.48 2.95
C ILE A 63 1.08 11.61 4.21
N GLU A 64 0.85 12.22 5.36
CA GLU A 64 0.82 11.53 6.64
C GLU A 64 -0.58 11.63 7.25
N LEU A 65 -1.17 10.50 7.59
CA LEU A 65 -2.40 10.43 8.36
C LEU A 65 -2.34 9.27 9.34
N SER A 66 -2.24 9.57 10.64
CA SER A 66 -2.22 8.53 11.66
C SER A 66 -3.55 7.79 11.73
N HIS A 67 -3.49 6.45 11.71
CA HIS A 67 -4.65 5.59 11.94
C HIS A 67 -5.04 5.47 13.42
N GLU A 68 -4.13 5.83 14.33
CA GLU A 68 -4.31 5.62 15.78
C GLU A 68 -5.58 6.28 16.35
N PRO A 69 -5.93 7.55 16.01
CA PRO A 69 -7.14 8.16 16.54
C PRO A 69 -8.42 7.41 16.17
N TYR A 70 -8.44 6.75 15.00
CA TYR A 70 -9.60 5.99 14.51
C TYR A 70 -9.70 4.60 15.17
N LEU A 71 -8.56 3.95 15.42
CA LEU A 71 -8.54 2.53 15.80
C LEU A 71 -8.30 2.28 17.29
N LYS A 72 -7.97 3.30 18.10
CA LYS A 72 -7.64 3.14 19.51
C LYS A 72 -8.76 2.44 20.29
N GLY A 73 -9.98 2.96 20.24
CA GLY A 73 -11.13 2.37 20.93
C GLY A 73 -11.53 0.98 20.40
N LEU A 74 -11.22 0.68 19.15
CA LEU A 74 -11.48 -0.64 18.57
C LEU A 74 -10.52 -1.71 19.07
N ARG A 75 -9.26 -1.34 19.33
CA ARG A 75 -8.29 -2.27 19.93
C ARG A 75 -8.70 -2.69 21.33
N GLU A 76 -9.25 -1.78 22.11
CA GLU A 76 -9.80 -2.06 23.43
C GLU A 76 -11.03 -2.99 23.36
N ARG A 77 -11.90 -2.78 22.35
CA ARG A 77 -13.16 -3.50 22.17
C ARG A 77 -12.98 -4.90 21.57
N TYR A 78 -12.10 -5.06 20.57
CA TYR A 78 -11.97 -6.29 19.79
C TYR A 78 -10.63 -7.02 19.99
N GLY A 79 -9.64 -6.40 20.67
CA GLY A 79 -8.26 -6.85 20.65
C GLY A 79 -7.55 -6.47 19.33
N ALA A 80 -6.23 -6.30 19.39
CA ALA A 80 -5.46 -5.72 18.29
C ALA A 80 -5.55 -6.49 16.95
N GLY A 81 -5.69 -7.82 17.01
CA GLY A 81 -5.75 -8.67 15.81
C GLY A 81 -7.15 -8.96 15.28
N ASN A 82 -8.21 -8.52 15.99
CA ASN A 82 -9.59 -8.92 15.71
C ASN A 82 -10.49 -7.75 15.25
N ILE A 83 -9.91 -6.60 14.96
CA ILE A 83 -10.69 -5.46 14.46
C ILE A 83 -11.30 -5.82 13.11
N PRO A 84 -12.64 -5.75 12.95
CA PRO A 84 -13.27 -6.09 11.68
C PRO A 84 -12.72 -5.25 10.53
N ARG A 85 -12.45 -5.90 9.38
CA ARG A 85 -11.87 -5.25 8.20
C ARG A 85 -12.70 -4.04 7.75
N ASN A 86 -14.01 -4.20 7.70
CA ASN A 86 -14.94 -3.20 7.16
C ASN A 86 -15.71 -2.44 8.26
N CYS A 87 -15.12 -2.26 9.46
CA CYS A 87 -15.79 -1.45 10.48
C CYS A 87 -15.85 0.04 10.05
N PRO A 88 -16.89 0.77 10.50
CA PRO A 88 -17.10 2.16 10.08
C PRO A 88 -15.89 3.07 10.30
N GLU A 89 -15.14 2.87 11.38
CA GLU A 89 -13.98 3.68 11.74
C GLU A 89 -12.81 3.44 10.77
N ARG A 90 -12.62 2.23 10.28
CA ARG A 90 -11.63 1.95 9.24
C ARG A 90 -12.02 2.57 7.90
N VAL A 91 -13.29 2.44 7.54
CA VAL A 91 -13.83 3.07 6.32
C VAL A 91 -13.67 4.59 6.40
N GLN A 92 -13.99 5.20 7.53
CA GLN A 92 -13.82 6.64 7.72
C GLN A 92 -12.35 7.07 7.59
N TYR A 93 -11.43 6.31 8.22
CA TYR A 93 -9.99 6.55 8.08
C TYR A 93 -9.55 6.53 6.61
N GLU A 94 -9.99 5.54 5.84
CA GLU A 94 -9.61 5.42 4.44
C GLU A 94 -10.25 6.49 3.55
N GLN A 95 -11.47 6.92 3.87
CA GLN A 95 -12.12 8.06 3.20
C GLN A 95 -11.34 9.37 3.43
N ASP A 96 -10.91 9.61 4.66
CA ASP A 96 -10.12 10.79 5.00
C ASP A 96 -8.72 10.72 4.37
N ALA A 97 -8.09 9.53 4.35
CA ALA A 97 -6.83 9.29 3.65
C ALA A 97 -6.96 9.54 2.14
N THR A 98 -8.00 9.01 1.51
CA THR A 98 -8.29 9.20 0.08
C THR A 98 -8.45 10.68 -0.25
N ARG A 99 -9.26 11.41 0.52
CA ARG A 99 -9.45 12.85 0.33
C ARG A 99 -8.13 13.60 0.44
N LEU A 100 -7.34 13.33 1.48
CA LEU A 100 -6.05 13.97 1.68
C LEU A 100 -5.05 13.69 0.54
N ILE A 101 -5.06 12.46 0.02
CA ILE A 101 -4.25 12.06 -1.13
C ILE A 101 -4.68 12.84 -2.38
N GLU A 102 -5.97 12.83 -2.70
CA GLU A 102 -6.52 13.48 -3.90
C GLU A 102 -6.34 15.01 -3.85
N ASP A 103 -6.56 15.64 -2.69
CA ASP A 103 -6.30 17.07 -2.49
C ASP A 103 -4.81 17.41 -2.66
N THR A 104 -3.91 16.53 -2.21
CA THR A 104 -2.47 16.73 -2.33
C THR A 104 -2.00 16.60 -3.77
N ILE A 105 -2.55 15.67 -4.53
CA ILE A 105 -2.19 15.38 -5.93
C ILE A 105 -2.94 16.29 -6.90
N GLY A 106 -4.14 16.76 -6.51
CA GLY A 106 -5.06 17.52 -7.36
C GLY A 106 -5.90 16.65 -8.29
N LYS A 107 -5.83 15.33 -8.16
CA LYS A 107 -6.59 14.35 -8.93
C LYS A 107 -6.57 12.98 -8.23
N LYS A 108 -7.39 12.05 -8.71
CA LYS A 108 -7.28 10.64 -8.33
C LYS A 108 -5.94 10.06 -8.81
N PRO A 109 -5.17 9.34 -7.98
CA PRO A 109 -3.92 8.72 -8.41
C PRO A 109 -4.14 7.68 -9.52
N ASP A 110 -3.17 7.58 -10.42
CA ASP A 110 -3.21 6.61 -11.52
C ASP A 110 -2.92 5.19 -11.01
N LEU A 111 -2.15 5.07 -9.93
CA LEU A 111 -1.78 3.78 -9.31
C LEU A 111 -1.53 3.93 -7.82
N ILE A 112 -1.99 2.98 -7.04
CA ILE A 112 -1.61 2.78 -5.63
C ILE A 112 -0.76 1.52 -5.52
N CYS A 113 0.39 1.63 -4.85
CA CYS A 113 1.24 0.50 -4.53
C CYS A 113 1.29 0.30 -3.00
N LEU A 114 0.78 -0.81 -2.51
CA LEU A 114 0.95 -1.20 -1.11
C LEU A 114 2.38 -1.73 -0.93
N ALA A 115 3.31 -0.82 -0.58
CA ALA A 115 4.75 -1.07 -0.55
C ALA A 115 5.28 -1.28 0.88
N GLY A 116 4.70 -2.21 1.60
CA GLY A 116 4.96 -2.45 3.02
C GLY A 116 3.99 -1.68 3.91
N TYR A 117 2.73 -1.64 3.51
CA TYR A 117 1.61 -1.12 4.28
C TYR A 117 1.06 -2.20 5.21
N ASP A 118 0.92 -1.91 6.49
CA ASP A 118 0.59 -2.89 7.52
C ASP A 118 -0.89 -2.92 7.94
N LEU A 119 -1.72 -2.08 7.33
CA LEU A 119 -3.16 -2.14 7.52
C LEU A 119 -3.83 -2.91 6.36
N TRP A 120 -4.80 -3.73 6.71
CA TRP A 120 -5.72 -4.29 5.72
C TRP A 120 -6.61 -3.17 5.16
N THR A 121 -6.66 -3.05 3.85
CA THR A 121 -7.57 -2.15 3.16
C THR A 121 -9.01 -2.67 3.28
N THR A 122 -9.97 -1.76 3.42
CA THR A 122 -11.40 -2.11 3.42
C THR A 122 -11.91 -2.38 2.02
N ASP A 123 -13.06 -3.05 1.90
CA ASP A 123 -13.71 -3.27 0.60
C ASP A 123 -14.09 -1.93 -0.06
N TRP A 124 -14.40 -0.90 0.75
CA TRP A 124 -14.64 0.45 0.24
C TRP A 124 -13.43 0.99 -0.52
N MET A 125 -12.24 0.92 0.06
CA MET A 125 -11.02 1.42 -0.59
C MET A 125 -10.62 0.58 -1.81
N VAL A 126 -10.80 -0.73 -1.71
CA VAL A 126 -10.58 -1.64 -2.85
C VAL A 126 -11.51 -1.26 -4.00
N GLY A 127 -12.82 -1.12 -3.77
CA GLY A 127 -13.78 -0.74 -4.79
C GLY A 127 -13.51 0.64 -5.40
N GLU A 128 -13.03 1.61 -4.58
CA GLU A 128 -12.69 2.96 -5.03
C GLU A 128 -11.52 2.97 -6.03
N TYR A 129 -10.54 2.07 -5.85
CA TYR A 129 -9.31 2.09 -6.64
C TYR A 129 -9.12 0.87 -7.56
N TYR A 130 -10.00 -0.12 -7.53
CA TYR A 130 -9.90 -1.27 -8.45
C TYR A 130 -9.96 -0.83 -9.91
N PRO A 131 -9.11 -1.36 -10.81
CA PRO A 131 -8.01 -2.31 -10.62
C PRO A 131 -6.64 -1.64 -10.40
N ARG A 132 -6.60 -0.41 -9.88
CA ARG A 132 -5.41 0.46 -9.77
C ARG A 132 -4.67 0.32 -8.44
N MET A 133 -4.94 -0.74 -7.67
CA MET A 133 -4.27 -1.01 -6.40
C MET A 133 -3.47 -2.31 -6.51
N LEU A 134 -2.15 -2.21 -6.31
CA LEU A 134 -1.22 -3.34 -6.34
C LEU A 134 -0.64 -3.59 -4.95
N ASN A 135 -0.48 -4.87 -4.60
CA ASN A 135 0.23 -5.26 -3.39
C ASN A 135 1.42 -6.16 -3.73
N VAL A 136 2.53 -5.92 -3.02
CA VAL A 136 3.71 -6.79 -3.03
C VAL A 136 3.69 -7.63 -1.75
N HIS A 137 3.39 -8.89 -1.88
CA HIS A 137 3.39 -9.84 -0.77
C HIS A 137 4.73 -10.59 -0.70
N PRO A 138 5.38 -10.71 0.47
CA PRO A 138 6.70 -11.33 0.61
C PRO A 138 6.63 -12.86 0.67
N GLY A 139 5.81 -13.49 -0.19
CA GLY A 139 5.62 -14.93 -0.26
C GLY A 139 5.05 -15.40 -1.58
N ASP A 140 5.21 -16.70 -1.86
CA ASP A 140 4.57 -17.39 -2.98
C ASP A 140 3.11 -17.71 -2.61
N THR A 141 2.18 -16.84 -3.02
CA THR A 141 0.75 -17.01 -2.71
C THR A 141 0.13 -18.20 -3.42
N ILE A 142 0.73 -18.67 -4.53
CA ILE A 142 0.29 -19.90 -5.23
C ILE A 142 0.53 -21.13 -4.36
N LYS A 143 1.64 -21.13 -3.59
CA LYS A 143 1.93 -22.17 -2.60
C LYS A 143 1.21 -21.99 -1.27
N GLY A 144 0.43 -20.90 -1.11
CA GLY A 144 -0.28 -20.57 0.11
C GLY A 144 0.61 -20.00 1.20
N TYR A 145 1.79 -19.47 0.87
CA TYR A 145 2.66 -18.80 1.85
C TYR A 145 2.15 -17.39 2.09
N VAL A 146 1.34 -17.26 3.13
CA VAL A 146 0.65 -16.02 3.50
C VAL A 146 0.95 -15.63 4.95
N GLY A 147 0.68 -14.39 5.29
CA GLY A 147 0.90 -13.84 6.62
C GLY A 147 1.69 -12.53 6.59
N LEU A 148 1.91 -11.96 7.76
CA LEU A 148 2.60 -10.67 7.90
C LEU A 148 4.12 -10.84 8.02
N HIS A 149 4.83 -9.85 7.52
CA HIS A 149 6.29 -9.69 7.67
C HIS A 149 7.09 -10.92 7.17
N TRP A 150 7.79 -11.60 8.08
CA TRP A 150 8.70 -12.72 7.80
C TRP A 150 7.99 -14.09 7.70
N ILE A 151 6.71 -14.18 8.06
CA ILE A 151 5.97 -15.45 8.11
C ILE A 151 6.01 -16.20 6.76
N PRO A 152 5.72 -15.58 5.61
CA PRO A 152 5.77 -16.28 4.33
C PRO A 152 7.18 -16.78 3.97
N SER A 153 8.20 -16.02 4.33
CA SER A 153 9.59 -16.45 4.13
C SER A 153 9.96 -17.65 5.01
N ALA A 154 9.50 -17.65 6.27
CA ALA A 154 9.70 -18.80 7.15
C ALA A 154 8.97 -20.05 6.64
N GLN A 155 7.77 -19.90 6.11
CA GLN A 155 7.01 -21.01 5.49
C GLN A 155 7.78 -21.63 4.32
N ALA A 156 8.36 -20.81 3.44
CA ALA A 156 9.18 -21.29 2.32
C ALA A 156 10.44 -22.02 2.80
N ILE A 157 11.15 -21.48 3.80
CA ILE A 157 12.34 -22.11 4.39
C ILE A 157 11.98 -23.46 5.01
N LEU A 158 10.92 -23.52 5.80
CA LEU A 158 10.48 -24.76 6.47
C LEU A 158 10.00 -25.83 5.45
N ALA A 159 9.48 -25.39 4.31
CA ALA A 159 9.08 -26.29 3.20
C ALA A 159 10.28 -26.79 2.38
N GLY A 160 11.50 -26.28 2.62
CA GLY A 160 12.70 -26.64 1.88
C GLY A 160 12.76 -26.05 0.47
N ASP A 161 12.13 -24.90 0.25
CA ASP A 161 12.20 -24.22 -1.05
C ASP A 161 13.61 -23.71 -1.33
N GLU A 162 14.08 -23.88 -2.57
CA GLU A 162 15.42 -23.45 -3.01
C GLU A 162 15.59 -21.92 -3.04
N GLY A 163 14.51 -21.15 -2.95
CA GLY A 163 14.54 -19.70 -2.97
C GLY A 163 13.26 -19.05 -2.46
N LEU A 164 13.40 -17.82 -2.00
CA LEU A 164 12.27 -16.99 -1.57
C LEU A 164 11.65 -16.28 -2.78
N LYS A 165 10.33 -16.25 -2.83
CA LYS A 165 9.56 -15.56 -3.87
C LYS A 165 8.69 -14.48 -3.25
N SER A 166 8.37 -13.46 -4.04
CA SER A 166 7.34 -12.47 -3.74
C SER A 166 6.27 -12.51 -4.81
N THR A 167 5.03 -12.25 -4.42
CA THR A 167 3.91 -12.17 -5.35
C THR A 167 3.46 -10.72 -5.48
N LEU A 168 3.34 -10.24 -6.73
CA LEU A 168 2.69 -8.99 -7.07
C LEU A 168 1.28 -9.31 -7.59
N PHE A 169 0.26 -8.68 -7.00
CA PHE A 169 -1.12 -8.88 -7.43
C PHE A 169 -1.94 -7.59 -7.36
N ILE A 170 -3.03 -7.55 -8.16
CA ILE A 170 -4.05 -6.53 -8.04
C ILE A 170 -4.88 -6.86 -6.80
N VAL A 171 -5.08 -5.86 -5.94
CA VAL A 171 -5.92 -6.04 -4.75
C VAL A 171 -7.38 -6.06 -5.19
N ASP A 172 -8.10 -7.09 -4.81
CA ASP A 172 -9.53 -7.30 -5.02
C ASP A 172 -10.25 -7.61 -3.69
N GLU A 173 -11.58 -7.72 -3.71
CA GLU A 173 -12.43 -8.00 -2.54
C GLU A 173 -12.22 -9.40 -1.95
#